data_b6cbeddc34606a1e135d1ec151556900
#
_entry.id   b6cbeddc34606a1e135d1ec151556900
#
_cell.length_a   1.000
_cell.length_b   1.000
_cell.length_c   1.000
_cell.angle_alpha   90.00
_cell.angle_beta   90.00
_cell.angle_gamma   90.00
#
_symmetry.space_group_name_H-M   'P 1'
#
loop_
_entity.id
_entity.type
_entity.pdbx_description
1 polymer ?
#
loop_
_entity_poly.entity_id
_entity_poly.type
_entity_poly.pdbx_seq_one_letter_code
_entity_poly.pdbx_strand_id
1 'polypeptide(L)'
;MIRIEGSGASQLVQLIRELGYNSEVTMELATVTAAPPELKIKVDHMNLELEKDDLIVAQSLTKHKRKINMKSEGKTKISAMNVNPKVPPFKFDPGAVFVGQGTISFTGLTVDSADQTINEAELEFLDELKEGDRVMVVGINQGQTYMILDRVVTY
;
A
#
# COMPACT_ATOMS: atom_id res chain seq x y z
N MET A 1 -3.99 43.77 -11.78
CA MET A 1 -4.78 44.13 -12.95
C MET A 1 -3.84 44.09 -14.13
N ILE A 2 -3.96 43.07 -15.00
CA ILE A 2 -3.09 42.90 -16.18
C ILE A 2 -3.59 43.90 -17.23
N ARG A 3 -2.69 44.70 -17.74
CA ARG A 3 -3.02 45.68 -18.80
C ARG A 3 -3.08 44.96 -20.12
N ILE A 4 -4.27 44.89 -20.71
CA ILE A 4 -4.50 44.31 -22.00
C ILE A 4 -4.07 45.32 -23.05
N GLU A 5 -3.06 45.00 -23.86
CA GLU A 5 -2.50 45.88 -24.90
C GLU A 5 -2.69 45.30 -26.30
N GLY A 6 -2.79 46.17 -27.31
CA GLY A 6 -2.90 45.79 -28.71
C GLY A 6 -4.19 46.23 -29.39
N SER A 7 -4.43 45.75 -30.61
CA SER A 7 -5.67 45.99 -31.33
C SER A 7 -6.87 45.34 -30.65
N GLY A 8 -8.09 45.80 -30.92
CA GLY A 8 -9.30 45.23 -30.34
C GLY A 8 -9.42 43.71 -30.56
N ALA A 9 -8.95 43.18 -31.65
CA ALA A 9 -8.88 41.74 -31.88
C ALA A 9 -7.88 41.04 -30.97
N SER A 10 -6.70 41.65 -30.74
CA SER A 10 -5.69 41.11 -29.80
C SER A 10 -6.18 41.13 -28.35
N GLN A 11 -6.88 42.20 -27.98
CA GLN A 11 -7.49 42.33 -26.64
C GLN A 11 -8.56 41.25 -26.42
N LEU A 12 -9.40 40.99 -27.43
CA LEU A 12 -10.44 39.96 -27.38
C LEU A 12 -9.80 38.56 -27.23
N VAL A 13 -8.76 38.28 -28.01
CA VAL A 13 -8.03 37.00 -27.89
C VAL A 13 -7.39 36.81 -26.51
N GLN A 14 -6.80 37.90 -25.95
CA GLN A 14 -6.24 37.84 -24.58
C GLN A 14 -7.33 37.61 -23.54
N LEU A 15 -8.47 38.30 -23.68
CA LEU A 15 -9.61 38.13 -22.75
C LEU A 15 -10.19 36.73 -22.84
N ILE A 16 -10.34 36.16 -24.05
CA ILE A 16 -10.82 34.79 -24.24
C ILE A 16 -9.82 33.79 -23.62
N ARG A 17 -8.52 34.02 -23.76
CA ARG A 17 -7.50 33.16 -23.12
C ARG A 17 -7.54 33.27 -21.62
N GLU A 18 -7.74 34.46 -21.04
CA GLU A 18 -7.84 34.63 -19.59
C GLU A 18 -9.12 34.04 -18.98
N LEU A 19 -10.27 34.30 -19.63
CA LEU A 19 -11.57 33.79 -19.15
C LEU A 19 -11.80 32.33 -19.54
N GLY A 20 -11.22 31.88 -20.63
CA GLY A 20 -11.31 30.51 -21.10
C GLY A 20 -10.18 29.61 -20.62
N TYR A 21 -9.27 30.13 -19.76
CA TYR A 21 -8.23 29.29 -19.16
C TYR A 21 -8.88 28.41 -18.08
N ASN A 22 -9.45 27.34 -18.53
CA ASN A 22 -9.85 26.24 -17.69
C ASN A 22 -8.65 25.28 -17.67
N SER A 23 -8.02 25.11 -16.50
CA SER A 23 -7.07 24.03 -16.31
C SER A 23 -7.89 22.74 -16.21
N GLU A 24 -8.29 22.21 -17.35
CA GLU A 24 -9.03 20.94 -17.38
C GLU A 24 -8.14 19.86 -16.78
N VAL A 25 -8.57 19.35 -15.66
CA VAL A 25 -8.03 18.12 -15.08
C VAL A 25 -8.76 16.99 -15.79
N THR A 26 -8.06 16.30 -16.68
CA THR A 26 -8.61 15.12 -17.35
C THR A 26 -8.29 13.87 -16.55
N MET A 27 -9.31 13.06 -16.32
CA MET A 27 -9.15 11.71 -15.76
C MET A 27 -9.25 10.70 -16.89
N GLU A 28 -8.24 9.88 -17.03
CA GLU A 28 -8.13 8.89 -18.09
C GLU A 28 -7.71 7.53 -17.56
N LEU A 29 -7.92 6.50 -18.34
CA LEU A 29 -7.42 5.16 -18.06
C LEU A 29 -6.13 4.91 -18.83
N ALA A 30 -5.21 4.20 -18.21
CA ALA A 30 -3.96 3.79 -18.83
C ALA A 30 -3.61 2.35 -18.49
N THR A 31 -2.72 1.78 -19.28
CA THR A 31 -2.14 0.46 -19.03
C THR A 31 -0.66 0.61 -18.76
N VAL A 32 -0.17 -0.04 -17.72
CA VAL A 32 1.26 -0.14 -17.43
C VAL A 32 1.92 -1.02 -18.50
N THR A 33 2.84 -0.47 -19.27
CA THR A 33 3.58 -1.19 -20.34
C THR A 33 4.96 -1.65 -19.88
N ALA A 34 5.52 -1.03 -18.85
CA ALA A 34 6.73 -1.49 -18.18
C ALA A 34 6.65 -1.23 -16.67
N ALA A 35 7.07 -2.20 -15.87
CA ALA A 35 7.11 -2.08 -14.41
C ALA A 35 8.28 -1.21 -13.92
N PRO A 36 8.23 -0.65 -12.69
CA PRO A 36 9.39 0.00 -12.08
C PRO A 36 10.64 -0.91 -12.09
N PRO A 37 11.86 -0.37 -12.22
CA PRO A 37 12.23 1.05 -12.15
C PRO A 37 12.05 1.84 -13.45
N GLU A 38 11.83 1.20 -14.57
CA GLU A 38 11.62 1.83 -15.88
C GLU A 38 10.12 1.93 -16.19
N LEU A 39 9.36 2.53 -15.27
CA LEU A 39 7.92 2.62 -15.38
C LEU A 39 7.52 3.34 -16.66
N LYS A 40 6.64 2.70 -17.44
CA LYS A 40 5.99 3.27 -18.62
C LYS A 40 4.51 2.94 -18.59
N ILE A 41 3.71 3.89 -19.07
CA ILE A 41 2.27 3.70 -19.23
C ILE A 41 1.82 4.14 -20.59
N LYS A 42 0.76 3.54 -21.07
CA LYS A 42 0.05 3.94 -22.28
C LYS A 42 -1.36 4.38 -21.92
N VAL A 43 -1.66 5.66 -22.12
CA VAL A 43 -3.01 6.20 -21.94
C VAL A 43 -3.89 5.74 -23.09
N ASP A 44 -5.14 5.35 -22.83
CA ASP A 44 -6.00 4.66 -23.79
C ASP A 44 -6.23 5.41 -25.11
N HIS A 45 -6.31 6.73 -25.06
CA HIS A 45 -6.57 7.56 -26.23
C HIS A 45 -5.32 8.23 -26.82
N MET A 46 -4.13 7.87 -26.28
CA MET A 46 -2.85 8.40 -26.75
C MET A 46 -2.08 7.34 -27.53
N ASN A 47 -1.44 7.79 -28.62
CA ASN A 47 -0.54 6.92 -29.40
C ASN A 47 0.90 6.90 -28.86
N LEU A 48 1.17 7.63 -27.77
CA LEU A 48 2.48 7.77 -27.16
C LEU A 48 2.50 7.05 -25.81
N GLU A 49 3.61 6.42 -25.49
CA GLU A 49 3.89 5.93 -24.14
C GLU A 49 4.51 7.06 -23.32
N LEU A 50 4.06 7.19 -22.07
CA LEU A 50 4.62 8.13 -21.10
C LEU A 50 5.71 7.42 -20.31
N GLU A 51 6.84 8.06 -20.16
CA GLU A 51 7.98 7.55 -19.44
C GLU A 51 7.99 8.06 -18.00
N LYS A 52 8.82 7.44 -17.16
CA LYS A 52 8.92 7.73 -15.72
C LYS A 52 9.08 9.21 -15.36
N ASP A 53 9.75 9.97 -16.23
CA ASP A 53 10.02 11.40 -15.99
C ASP A 53 8.77 12.28 -16.12
N ASP A 54 7.76 11.76 -16.82
CA ASP A 54 6.46 12.42 -17.01
C ASP A 54 5.41 11.92 -15.99
N LEU A 55 5.80 11.00 -15.10
CA LEU A 55 4.87 10.30 -14.22
C LEU A 55 5.10 10.63 -12.75
N ILE A 56 4.01 10.87 -12.04
CA ILE A 56 3.95 10.92 -10.58
C ILE A 56 3.13 9.73 -10.11
N VAL A 57 3.67 8.93 -9.22
CA VAL A 57 3.02 7.71 -8.73
C VAL A 57 2.57 7.90 -7.28
N ALA A 58 1.32 7.53 -6.96
CA ALA A 58 0.85 7.50 -5.59
C ALA A 58 1.68 6.52 -4.75
N GLN A 59 2.05 6.89 -3.53
CA GLN A 59 2.89 6.06 -2.65
C GLN A 59 2.30 4.67 -2.42
N SER A 60 0.97 4.55 -2.39
CA SER A 60 0.26 3.27 -2.24
C SER A 60 0.60 2.25 -3.33
N LEU A 61 1.00 2.71 -4.51
CA LEU A 61 1.36 1.89 -5.67
C LEU A 61 2.87 1.63 -5.79
N THR A 62 3.63 1.94 -4.76
CA THR A 62 5.08 1.72 -4.70
C THR A 62 5.44 0.84 -3.52
N LYS A 63 6.60 0.18 -3.61
CA LYS A 63 7.15 -0.48 -2.42
C LYS A 63 7.50 0.55 -1.36
N HIS A 64 6.91 0.44 -0.20
CA HIS A 64 7.20 1.36 0.91
C HIS A 64 7.02 0.67 2.26
N LYS A 65 7.58 1.27 3.29
CA LYS A 65 7.50 0.79 4.65
C LYS A 65 6.79 1.80 5.53
N ARG A 66 5.98 1.30 6.46
CA ARG A 66 5.32 2.12 7.49
C ARG A 66 5.56 1.52 8.85
N LYS A 67 5.84 2.37 9.83
CA LYS A 67 5.83 1.97 11.23
C LYS A 67 4.40 2.02 11.74
N ILE A 68 3.99 0.96 12.43
CA ILE A 68 2.67 0.85 13.05
C ILE A 68 2.79 0.47 14.51
N ASN A 69 1.87 0.96 15.33
CA ASN A 69 1.61 0.45 16.66
C ASN A 69 0.29 -0.30 16.61
N MET A 70 0.30 -1.54 17.00
CA MET A 70 -0.89 -2.38 17.01
C MET A 70 -1.19 -2.82 18.44
N LYS A 71 -2.39 -2.55 18.90
CA LYS A 71 -2.91 -3.05 20.18
C LYS A 71 -4.12 -3.93 19.87
N SER A 72 -4.07 -5.17 20.32
CA SER A 72 -5.19 -6.10 20.26
C SER A 72 -5.63 -6.42 21.66
N GLU A 73 -6.91 -6.21 21.94
CA GLU A 73 -7.57 -6.62 23.18
C GLU A 73 -8.60 -7.68 22.82
N GLY A 74 -8.55 -8.82 23.50
CA GLY A 74 -9.50 -9.87 23.17
C GLY A 74 -9.25 -11.20 23.87
N LYS A 75 -10.12 -12.16 23.56
CA LYS A 75 -10.02 -13.55 24.05
C LYS A 75 -9.31 -14.37 22.97
N THR A 76 -8.24 -15.05 23.36
CA THR A 76 -7.51 -15.96 22.47
C THR A 76 -7.80 -17.41 22.87
N LYS A 77 -8.25 -18.21 21.92
CA LYS A 77 -8.41 -19.66 22.10
C LYS A 77 -7.25 -20.39 21.42
N ILE A 78 -6.44 -21.06 22.22
CA ILE A 78 -5.36 -21.92 21.72
C ILE A 78 -5.91 -23.34 21.64
N SER A 79 -6.03 -23.89 20.43
CA SER A 79 -6.65 -25.19 20.19
C SER A 79 -5.74 -26.37 20.54
N ALA A 80 -4.43 -26.20 20.48
CA ALA A 80 -3.45 -27.22 20.91
C ALA A 80 -2.13 -26.55 21.30
N MET A 81 -1.61 -26.93 22.45
CA MET A 81 -0.30 -26.50 22.90
C MET A 81 0.44 -27.73 23.46
N ASN A 82 1.55 -28.09 22.84
CA ASN A 82 2.45 -29.11 23.35
C ASN A 82 3.54 -28.44 24.18
N VAL A 83 3.50 -28.63 25.50
CA VAL A 83 4.54 -28.17 26.38
C VAL A 83 5.31 -29.41 26.86
N ASN A 84 6.63 -29.42 26.60
CA ASN A 84 7.53 -30.42 27.17
C ASN A 84 8.19 -29.86 28.45
N PRO A 85 7.57 -29.97 29.61
CA PRO A 85 8.21 -29.58 30.85
C PRO A 85 9.32 -30.59 31.16
N LYS A 86 10.52 -30.11 31.37
CA LYS A 86 11.52 -30.92 32.03
C LYS A 86 11.09 -31.04 33.49
N VAL A 87 10.46 -32.17 33.83
CA VAL A 87 10.12 -32.47 35.22
C VAL A 87 11.40 -32.81 35.94
N PRO A 88 11.76 -32.12 37.03
CA PRO A 88 12.91 -32.50 37.83
C PRO A 88 12.70 -33.90 38.42
N PRO A 89 13.76 -34.70 38.57
CA PRO A 89 13.63 -36.04 39.13
C PRO A 89 13.09 -35.97 40.57
N PHE A 90 12.04 -36.71 40.84
CA PHE A 90 11.53 -36.93 42.21
C PHE A 90 12.31 -38.05 42.86
N LYS A 91 12.85 -37.82 44.08
CA LYS A 91 13.39 -38.88 44.94
C LYS A 91 12.29 -39.35 45.87
N PHE A 92 11.89 -40.61 45.73
CA PHE A 92 11.16 -41.31 46.77
C PHE A 92 12.14 -42.06 47.65
N ASP A 93 12.02 -41.90 48.94
CA ASP A 93 12.78 -42.71 49.90
C ASP A 93 12.10 -44.10 50.02
N PRO A 94 12.82 -45.24 49.89
CA PRO A 94 14.26 -45.40 49.90
C PRO A 94 14.86 -45.69 48.53
N GLY A 95 15.45 -44.65 47.92
CA GLY A 95 16.42 -44.88 46.85
C GLY A 95 15.94 -45.04 45.40
N ALA A 96 14.64 -44.98 45.09
CA ALA A 96 14.15 -45.03 43.71
C ALA A 96 14.09 -43.63 43.11
N VAL A 97 14.78 -43.45 41.99
CA VAL A 97 14.67 -42.23 41.17
C VAL A 97 13.74 -42.51 40.00
N PHE A 98 12.57 -41.90 40.01
CA PHE A 98 11.70 -41.93 38.85
C PHE A 98 11.98 -40.69 37.99
N VAL A 99 12.48 -40.91 36.80
CA VAL A 99 12.59 -39.85 35.77
C VAL A 99 11.37 -40.00 34.88
N GLY A 100 10.32 -39.26 35.18
CA GLY A 100 9.14 -39.20 34.33
C GLY A 100 9.36 -38.14 33.25
N GLN A 101 9.44 -38.57 31.98
CA GLN A 101 9.21 -37.68 30.86
C GLN A 101 7.70 -37.69 30.57
N GLY A 102 7.02 -36.64 30.93
CA GLY A 102 5.59 -36.48 30.66
C GLY A 102 5.37 -35.39 29.63
N THR A 103 4.60 -35.72 28.61
CA THR A 103 4.08 -34.70 27.70
C THR A 103 2.76 -34.21 28.28
N ILE A 104 2.67 -32.92 28.61
CA ILE A 104 1.41 -32.33 29.02
C ILE A 104 0.76 -31.76 27.77
N SER A 105 -0.35 -32.32 27.34
CA SER A 105 -1.16 -31.82 26.24
C SER A 105 -2.37 -31.10 26.80
N PHE A 106 -2.55 -29.86 26.41
CA PHE A 106 -3.75 -29.09 26.70
C PHE A 106 -4.68 -29.14 25.49
N THR A 107 -5.88 -29.65 25.66
CA THR A 107 -6.93 -29.59 24.66
C THR A 107 -7.83 -28.40 25.03
N GLY A 108 -7.61 -27.28 24.32
CA GLY A 108 -8.41 -26.08 24.50
C GLY A 108 -7.99 -25.22 25.71
N LEU A 109 -6.92 -24.46 25.56
CA LEU A 109 -6.59 -23.37 26.45
C LEU A 109 -7.38 -22.11 26.03
N THR A 110 -8.26 -21.63 26.93
CA THR A 110 -8.94 -20.34 26.73
C THR A 110 -8.21 -19.31 27.60
N VAL A 111 -7.67 -18.28 26.95
CA VAL A 111 -7.11 -17.12 27.63
C VAL A 111 -8.20 -16.06 27.69
N ASP A 112 -8.70 -15.77 28.89
CA ASP A 112 -9.83 -14.82 29.06
C ASP A 112 -9.46 -13.36 28.77
N SER A 113 -8.18 -13.02 28.90
CA SER A 113 -7.64 -11.74 28.41
C SER A 113 -6.28 -11.98 27.80
N ALA A 114 -6.11 -11.61 26.55
CA ALA A 114 -4.83 -11.59 25.88
C ALA A 114 -4.61 -10.22 25.25
N ASP A 115 -3.90 -9.37 25.98
CA ASP A 115 -3.48 -8.09 25.46
C ASP A 115 -2.17 -8.28 24.69
N GLN A 116 -2.21 -8.03 23.41
CA GLN A 116 -1.01 -8.01 22.58
C GLN A 116 -0.73 -6.58 22.16
N THR A 117 0.42 -6.07 22.53
CA THR A 117 0.90 -4.77 22.10
C THR A 117 2.16 -4.96 21.28
N ILE A 118 2.12 -4.48 20.04
CA ILE A 118 3.26 -4.47 19.15
C ILE A 118 3.61 -2.99 18.91
N ASN A 119 4.77 -2.57 19.38
CA ASN A 119 5.26 -1.21 19.24
C ASN A 119 6.28 -1.16 18.11
N GLU A 120 6.17 -0.12 17.26
CA GLU A 120 7.10 0.15 16.16
C GLU A 120 7.30 -1.03 15.19
N ALA A 121 6.28 -1.85 14.99
CA ALA A 121 6.34 -2.86 13.95
C ALA A 121 6.50 -2.20 12.58
N GLU A 122 7.41 -2.72 11.77
CA GLU A 122 7.57 -2.29 10.39
C GLU A 122 6.66 -3.13 9.50
N LEU A 123 5.74 -2.46 8.81
CA LEU A 123 4.89 -3.06 7.79
C LEU A 123 5.43 -2.68 6.41
N GLU A 124 5.81 -3.67 5.63
CA GLU A 124 6.29 -3.49 4.27
C GLU A 124 5.16 -3.76 3.27
N PHE A 125 4.89 -2.76 2.43
CA PHE A 125 3.94 -2.88 1.33
C PHE A 125 4.70 -3.27 0.07
N LEU A 126 4.34 -4.40 -0.51
CA LEU A 126 5.00 -4.98 -1.69
C LEU A 126 4.16 -4.83 -2.96
N ASP A 127 3.06 -4.10 -2.88
CA ASP A 127 2.07 -3.96 -3.96
C ASP A 127 2.48 -2.89 -4.98
N GLU A 128 3.60 -3.13 -5.64
CA GLU A 128 4.13 -2.29 -6.71
C GLU A 128 3.37 -2.52 -8.02
N LEU A 129 3.34 -1.51 -8.88
CA LEU A 129 2.77 -1.62 -10.22
C LEU A 129 3.48 -2.68 -11.06
N LYS A 130 2.69 -3.44 -11.83
CA LYS A 130 3.16 -4.51 -12.72
C LYS A 130 2.74 -4.22 -14.16
N GLU A 131 3.48 -4.76 -15.10
CA GLU A 131 3.09 -4.75 -16.49
C GLU A 131 1.71 -5.39 -16.69
N GLY A 132 0.85 -4.73 -17.45
CA GLY A 132 -0.54 -5.11 -17.66
C GLY A 132 -1.53 -4.53 -16.65
N ASP A 133 -1.08 -3.90 -15.55
CA ASP A 133 -1.99 -3.25 -14.61
C ASP A 133 -2.75 -2.12 -15.30
N ARG A 134 -4.05 -2.05 -15.03
CA ARG A 134 -4.89 -0.93 -15.42
C ARG A 134 -4.87 0.11 -14.32
N VAL A 135 -4.66 1.36 -14.69
CA VAL A 135 -4.51 2.47 -13.75
C VAL A 135 -5.36 3.66 -14.17
N MET A 136 -5.80 4.40 -13.18
CA MET A 136 -6.45 5.70 -13.37
C MET A 136 -5.39 6.79 -13.26
N VAL A 137 -5.33 7.64 -14.27
CA VAL A 137 -4.36 8.72 -14.36
C VAL A 137 -5.04 10.06 -14.48
N VAL A 138 -4.38 11.08 -14.00
CA VAL A 138 -4.81 12.47 -14.08
C VAL A 138 -3.73 13.27 -14.77
N GLY A 139 -4.09 13.89 -15.89
CA GLY A 139 -3.23 14.85 -16.60
C GLY A 139 -3.18 16.18 -15.84
N ILE A 140 -1.99 16.66 -15.56
CA ILE A 140 -1.71 17.97 -14.95
C ILE A 140 -0.80 18.77 -15.89
N ASN A 141 -0.69 20.05 -15.65
CA ASN A 141 0.14 20.95 -16.49
C ASN A 141 -0.19 20.85 -18.01
N GLN A 142 -1.46 20.87 -18.36
CA GLN A 142 -1.90 20.77 -19.77
C GLN A 142 -1.46 19.44 -20.45
N GLY A 143 -1.44 18.35 -19.68
CA GLY A 143 -1.08 17.03 -20.18
C GLY A 143 0.42 16.80 -20.35
N GLN A 144 1.27 17.60 -19.73
CA GLN A 144 2.72 17.39 -19.73
C GLN A 144 3.19 16.43 -18.63
N THR A 145 2.40 16.27 -17.57
CA THR A 145 2.71 15.38 -16.46
C THR A 145 1.45 14.61 -16.09
N TYR A 146 1.58 13.34 -15.80
CA TYR A 146 0.47 12.48 -15.40
C TYR A 146 0.69 11.92 -14.00
N MET A 147 -0.35 11.99 -13.20
CA MET A 147 -0.37 11.39 -11.86
C MET A 147 -1.15 10.09 -11.90
N ILE A 148 -0.51 8.98 -11.53
CA ILE A 148 -1.16 7.69 -11.36
C ILE A 148 -1.78 7.67 -9.95
N LEU A 149 -3.12 7.64 -9.89
CA LEU A 149 -3.87 7.72 -8.64
C LEU A 149 -4.06 6.36 -8.00
N ASP A 150 -4.53 5.40 -8.79
CA ASP A 150 -4.84 4.07 -8.27
C ASP A 150 -4.88 3.03 -9.40
N ARG A 151 -4.86 1.77 -9.00
CA ARG A 151 -5.09 0.62 -9.87
C ARG A 151 -6.60 0.39 -10.02
N VAL A 152 -7.06 0.10 -11.23
CA VAL A 152 -8.48 -0.16 -11.51
C VAL A 152 -8.69 -1.57 -12.02
N VAL A 153 -9.82 -2.14 -11.67
CA VAL A 153 -10.25 -3.46 -12.12
C VAL A 153 -11.53 -3.28 -12.92
N THR A 154 -11.56 -3.82 -14.14
CA THR A 154 -12.77 -3.89 -14.97
C THR A 154 -13.32 -5.30 -14.92
N TYR A 155 -14.63 -5.43 -14.72
CA TYR A 155 -15.35 -6.71 -14.70
C TYR A 155 -16.07 -6.94 -16.04
#